data_c288c80b9898295407747e2ee810e367
#
_entry.id   c288c80b9898295407747e2ee810e367
#
_cell.length_a   1.000
_cell.length_b   1.000
_cell.length_c   1.000
_cell.angle_alpha   90.00
_cell.angle_beta   90.00
_cell.angle_gamma   90.00
#
_symmetry.space_group_name_H-M   'P 1'
#
loop_
_entity.id
_entity.type
_entity.pdbx_description
1 polymer ?
#
loop_
_entity_poly.entity_id
_entity_poly.type
_entity_poly.pdbx_seq_one_letter_code
_entity_poly.pdbx_strand_id
1 'polypeptide(L)'
;MAEVRDVYTFDDLKNWSGATGDLDRPARLSVFGDPVKHSRSPQMHNPALEAAGINCEYVRLHIQPDDLAEALNLLKESDFIGTNVTIPHKGGVHDAVDEMTEVARRIGAVNTVAVDGDQLLGHNTDAPGLKKAIREEFSMDLSDLRIMIVGAGGGAGKAAAVQCAMDHCERLVLVNRTVEKAEALAEELHDLVIDPDKLEGPADRLVAIPWESEAMEREMENVDLIINATSVGMKRTDPEVVPASLIEPHHLVYDMVYAPARTRLIADAEEAGAKAANGLSMLLWQGVLAFEFWFDSAAPAEVMRKGLLESLG
;
A
#
# COMPACT_ATOMS: atom_id res chain seq x y z
N MET A 1 -12.64 -33.43 7.64
CA MET A 1 -12.65 -32.03 7.21
C MET A 1 -11.64 -31.94 6.09
N ALA A 2 -12.06 -31.53 4.90
CA ALA A 2 -11.11 -31.26 3.83
C ALA A 2 -10.16 -30.15 4.31
N GLU A 3 -8.87 -30.31 4.02
CA GLU A 3 -7.85 -29.33 4.35
C GLU A 3 -8.14 -28.08 3.50
N VAL A 4 -8.52 -26.96 4.12
CA VAL A 4 -8.77 -25.69 3.40
C VAL A 4 -7.50 -25.37 2.63
N ARG A 5 -7.58 -25.30 1.30
CA ARG A 5 -6.43 -24.95 0.47
C ARG A 5 -5.91 -23.59 0.84
N ASP A 6 -4.61 -23.47 1.09
CA ASP A 6 -3.98 -22.21 1.44
C ASP A 6 -3.94 -21.21 0.26
N VAL A 7 -3.86 -21.73 -0.97
CA VAL A 7 -3.82 -20.94 -2.21
C VAL A 7 -4.57 -21.66 -3.32
N TYR A 8 -5.47 -20.97 -4.00
CA TYR A 8 -6.09 -21.39 -5.24
C TYR A 8 -5.31 -20.84 -6.44
N THR A 9 -5.51 -21.45 -7.61
CA THR A 9 -4.81 -21.12 -8.86
C THR A 9 -5.78 -20.60 -9.91
N PHE A 10 -5.24 -20.13 -11.04
CA PHE A 10 -6.03 -19.73 -12.19
C PHE A 10 -6.89 -20.89 -12.74
N ASP A 11 -6.36 -22.13 -12.75
CA ASP A 11 -7.14 -23.30 -13.19
C ASP A 11 -8.30 -23.63 -12.23
N ASP A 12 -8.13 -23.40 -10.93
CA ASP A 12 -9.23 -23.50 -9.96
C ASP A 12 -10.31 -22.44 -10.25
N LEU A 13 -9.91 -21.21 -10.62
CA LEU A 13 -10.85 -20.13 -10.94
C LEU A 13 -11.73 -20.46 -12.16
N LYS A 14 -11.21 -21.15 -13.16
CA LYS A 14 -11.98 -21.64 -14.33
C LYS A 14 -13.10 -22.61 -13.97
N ASN A 15 -13.00 -23.28 -12.82
CA ASN A 15 -14.03 -24.18 -12.29
C ASN A 15 -14.29 -23.86 -10.81
N TRP A 16 -14.64 -22.59 -10.54
CA TRP A 16 -14.68 -22.04 -9.19
C TRP A 16 -15.61 -22.79 -8.25
N SER A 17 -16.82 -23.07 -8.68
CA SER A 17 -17.81 -23.83 -7.89
C SER A 17 -17.34 -25.25 -7.56
N GLY A 18 -16.60 -25.89 -8.46
CA GLY A 18 -16.02 -27.23 -8.22
C GLY A 18 -14.81 -27.16 -7.28
N ALA A 19 -13.98 -26.11 -7.39
CA ALA A 19 -12.78 -25.96 -6.58
C ALA A 19 -13.07 -25.53 -5.13
N THR A 20 -14.20 -24.85 -4.89
CA THR A 20 -14.58 -24.28 -3.59
C THR A 20 -15.83 -24.93 -2.96
N GLY A 21 -16.36 -25.98 -3.56
CA GLY A 21 -17.59 -26.64 -3.11
C GLY A 21 -17.54 -27.24 -1.70
N ASP A 22 -16.34 -27.48 -1.17
CA ASP A 22 -16.13 -28.01 0.19
C ASP A 22 -15.96 -26.93 1.26
N LEU A 23 -15.99 -25.64 0.88
CA LEU A 23 -15.90 -24.53 1.84
C LEU A 23 -17.24 -24.33 2.56
N ASP A 24 -17.17 -24.00 3.86
CA ASP A 24 -18.35 -23.74 4.68
C ASP A 24 -19.09 -22.45 4.25
N ARG A 25 -18.38 -21.51 3.64
CA ARG A 25 -18.89 -20.24 3.11
C ARG A 25 -18.42 -20.04 1.66
N PRO A 26 -19.23 -19.41 0.80
CA PRO A 26 -18.84 -19.16 -0.58
C PRO A 26 -17.61 -18.23 -0.65
N ALA A 27 -16.58 -18.62 -1.38
CA ALA A 27 -15.42 -17.77 -1.60
C ALA A 27 -15.72 -16.74 -2.68
N ARG A 28 -15.98 -15.49 -2.26
CA ARG A 28 -16.38 -14.37 -3.12
C ARG A 28 -15.46 -13.17 -3.02
N LEU A 29 -14.41 -13.26 -2.22
CA LEU A 29 -13.34 -12.27 -2.09
C LEU A 29 -11.98 -12.94 -2.18
N SER A 30 -11.00 -12.23 -2.71
CA SER A 30 -9.68 -12.79 -2.88
C SER A 30 -8.56 -11.75 -2.84
N VAL A 31 -7.33 -12.24 -2.88
CA VAL A 31 -6.15 -11.45 -3.26
C VAL A 31 -5.44 -12.14 -4.42
N PHE A 32 -5.21 -11.40 -5.52
CA PHE A 32 -4.41 -11.80 -6.67
C PHE A 32 -2.95 -11.40 -6.48
N GLY A 33 -2.03 -12.30 -6.80
CA GLY A 33 -0.60 -12.03 -6.77
C GLY A 33 0.24 -13.17 -7.32
N ASP A 34 1.50 -12.87 -7.64
CA ASP A 34 2.51 -13.85 -8.05
C ASP A 34 3.89 -13.47 -7.48
N PRO A 35 4.33 -14.13 -6.38
CA PRO A 35 3.60 -15.07 -5.54
C PRO A 35 2.61 -14.43 -4.58
N VAL A 36 1.58 -15.17 -4.10
CA VAL A 36 0.55 -14.66 -3.18
C VAL A 36 0.50 -15.39 -1.83
N LYS A 37 1.23 -16.50 -1.70
CA LYS A 37 1.18 -17.37 -0.50
C LYS A 37 1.43 -16.65 0.82
N HIS A 38 2.27 -15.63 0.82
CA HIS A 38 2.65 -14.89 2.02
C HIS A 38 1.69 -13.75 2.40
N SER A 39 0.65 -13.51 1.59
CA SER A 39 -0.35 -12.47 1.90
C SER A 39 -1.07 -12.78 3.22
N ARG A 40 -1.20 -11.76 4.07
CA ARG A 40 -1.93 -11.83 5.36
C ARG A 40 -3.38 -11.36 5.23
N SER A 41 -3.82 -11.01 4.03
CA SER A 41 -5.18 -10.52 3.80
C SER A 41 -6.28 -11.48 4.27
N PRO A 42 -6.22 -12.81 4.03
CA PRO A 42 -7.25 -13.72 4.53
C PRO A 42 -7.39 -13.72 6.05
N GLN A 43 -6.26 -13.66 6.79
CA GLN A 43 -6.27 -13.63 8.25
C GLN A 43 -6.87 -12.34 8.82
N MET A 44 -6.87 -11.27 8.05
CA MET A 44 -7.45 -9.99 8.40
C MET A 44 -8.93 -9.92 8.00
N HIS A 45 -9.26 -10.32 6.75
CA HIS A 45 -10.61 -10.18 6.21
C HIS A 45 -11.60 -11.24 6.72
N ASN A 46 -11.19 -12.51 6.86
CA ASN A 46 -12.13 -13.56 7.26
C ASN A 46 -12.75 -13.34 8.64
N PRO A 47 -11.99 -12.98 9.69
CA PRO A 47 -12.60 -12.59 10.96
C PRO A 47 -13.51 -11.36 10.86
N ALA A 48 -13.18 -10.41 9.99
CA ALA A 48 -14.01 -9.23 9.77
C ALA A 48 -15.34 -9.55 9.10
N LEU A 49 -15.33 -10.42 8.09
CA LEU A 49 -16.53 -10.90 7.41
C LEU A 49 -17.46 -11.63 8.40
N GLU A 50 -16.90 -12.48 9.25
CA GLU A 50 -17.64 -13.16 10.31
C GLU A 50 -18.25 -12.18 11.31
N ALA A 51 -17.47 -11.23 11.81
CA ALA A 51 -17.93 -10.21 12.75
C ALA A 51 -19.02 -9.30 12.17
N ALA A 52 -18.98 -9.05 10.87
CA ALA A 52 -20.00 -8.28 10.14
C ALA A 52 -21.23 -9.12 9.74
N GLY A 53 -21.25 -10.44 10.03
CA GLY A 53 -22.33 -11.34 9.62
C GLY A 53 -22.42 -11.57 8.12
N ILE A 54 -21.33 -11.34 7.38
CA ILE A 54 -21.28 -11.51 5.93
C ILE A 54 -20.89 -12.95 5.61
N ASN A 55 -21.79 -13.68 4.95
CA ASN A 55 -21.56 -15.06 4.56
C ASN A 55 -20.65 -15.16 3.32
N CYS A 56 -19.36 -14.95 3.54
CA CYS A 56 -18.34 -14.94 2.49
C CYS A 56 -16.99 -15.41 3.05
N GLU A 57 -16.19 -16.05 2.19
CA GLU A 57 -14.80 -16.40 2.46
C GLU A 57 -13.88 -15.53 1.60
N TYR A 58 -12.77 -15.10 2.18
CA TYR A 58 -11.68 -14.43 1.50
C TYR A 58 -10.51 -15.38 1.32
N VAL A 59 -10.03 -15.55 0.09
CA VAL A 59 -9.01 -16.54 -0.27
C VAL A 59 -7.81 -15.92 -1.00
N ARG A 60 -6.74 -16.69 -1.16
CA ARG A 60 -5.59 -16.34 -2.01
C ARG A 60 -5.76 -16.99 -3.38
N LEU A 61 -5.54 -16.20 -4.44
CA LEU A 61 -5.53 -16.64 -5.83
C LEU A 61 -4.17 -16.34 -6.46
N HIS A 62 -3.43 -17.39 -6.77
CA HIS A 62 -2.18 -17.27 -7.52
C HIS A 62 -2.52 -17.11 -9.00
N ILE A 63 -2.31 -15.92 -9.53
CA ILE A 63 -2.56 -15.55 -10.91
C ILE A 63 -1.24 -15.13 -11.54
N GLN A 64 -0.87 -15.71 -12.66
CA GLN A 64 0.31 -15.29 -13.43
C GLN A 64 -0.02 -14.03 -14.26
N PRO A 65 0.99 -13.24 -14.65
CA PRO A 65 0.75 -12.02 -15.44
C PRO A 65 -0.02 -12.27 -16.73
N ASP A 66 0.25 -13.37 -17.42
CA ASP A 66 -0.39 -13.71 -18.70
C ASP A 66 -1.86 -14.12 -18.52
N ASP A 67 -2.26 -14.57 -17.33
CA ASP A 67 -3.62 -15.01 -17.00
C ASP A 67 -4.51 -13.88 -16.46
N LEU A 68 -3.92 -12.70 -16.18
CA LEU A 68 -4.59 -11.62 -15.44
C LEU A 68 -5.90 -11.14 -16.09
N ALA A 69 -5.89 -10.91 -17.40
CA ALA A 69 -7.06 -10.39 -18.11
C ALA A 69 -8.24 -11.39 -18.08
N GLU A 70 -7.96 -12.67 -18.27
CA GLU A 70 -8.98 -13.71 -18.19
C GLU A 70 -9.45 -13.92 -16.75
N ALA A 71 -8.55 -13.87 -15.77
CA ALA A 71 -8.89 -13.97 -14.35
C ALA A 71 -9.84 -12.85 -13.89
N LEU A 72 -9.63 -11.61 -14.35
CA LEU A 72 -10.53 -10.48 -14.08
C LEU A 72 -11.93 -10.70 -14.67
N ASN A 73 -12.03 -11.25 -15.88
CA ASN A 73 -13.32 -11.58 -16.48
C ASN A 73 -14.03 -12.70 -15.70
N LEU A 74 -13.29 -13.73 -15.28
CA LEU A 74 -13.84 -14.82 -14.49
C LEU A 74 -14.39 -14.39 -13.12
N LEU A 75 -13.91 -13.26 -12.53
CA LEU A 75 -14.51 -12.71 -11.32
C LEU A 75 -15.98 -12.34 -11.53
N LYS A 76 -16.32 -11.76 -12.67
CA LYS A 76 -17.71 -11.38 -13.02
C LYS A 76 -18.61 -12.61 -13.19
N GLU A 77 -18.06 -13.68 -13.78
CA GLU A 77 -18.77 -14.93 -14.06
C GLU A 77 -18.93 -15.84 -12.82
N SER A 78 -18.05 -15.68 -11.83
CA SER A 78 -17.96 -16.55 -10.64
C SER A 78 -18.54 -15.94 -9.36
N ASP A 79 -19.41 -14.94 -9.47
CA ASP A 79 -20.14 -14.30 -8.37
C ASP A 79 -19.22 -13.71 -7.30
N PHE A 80 -18.04 -13.17 -7.69
CA PHE A 80 -17.16 -12.44 -6.78
C PHE A 80 -17.75 -11.09 -6.44
N ILE A 81 -17.52 -10.66 -5.18
CA ILE A 81 -17.75 -9.28 -4.72
C ILE A 81 -16.58 -8.40 -5.16
N GLY A 82 -15.37 -8.95 -5.11
CA GLY A 82 -14.18 -8.23 -5.51
C GLY A 82 -12.89 -8.96 -5.17
N THR A 83 -11.77 -8.29 -5.44
CA THR A 83 -10.44 -8.80 -5.14
C THR A 83 -9.48 -7.68 -4.75
N ASN A 84 -8.56 -7.96 -3.82
CA ASN A 84 -7.34 -7.17 -3.72
C ASN A 84 -6.33 -7.64 -4.77
N VAL A 85 -5.39 -6.78 -5.09
CA VAL A 85 -4.35 -7.04 -6.06
C VAL A 85 -2.99 -6.63 -5.50
N THR A 86 -2.03 -7.54 -5.58
CA THR A 86 -0.64 -7.25 -5.20
C THR A 86 0.32 -7.46 -6.37
N ILE A 87 1.61 -7.40 -6.09
CA ILE A 87 2.66 -7.57 -7.10
C ILE A 87 2.47 -8.88 -7.87
N PRO A 88 2.65 -8.86 -9.21
CA PRO A 88 3.06 -7.74 -10.07
C PRO A 88 1.89 -6.99 -10.74
N HIS A 89 0.64 -7.26 -10.38
CA HIS A 89 -0.55 -7.04 -11.18
C HIS A 89 -1.15 -5.63 -11.12
N LYS A 90 -0.78 -4.76 -10.14
CA LYS A 90 -1.47 -3.49 -9.87
C LYS A 90 -1.57 -2.55 -11.07
N GLY A 91 -0.52 -2.49 -11.92
CA GLY A 91 -0.52 -1.72 -13.17
C GLY A 91 -1.41 -2.36 -14.25
N GLY A 92 -1.29 -3.69 -14.45
CA GLY A 92 -2.12 -4.39 -15.42
C GLY A 92 -3.61 -4.35 -15.10
N VAL A 93 -3.98 -4.35 -13.81
CA VAL A 93 -5.38 -4.18 -13.39
C VAL A 93 -5.86 -2.75 -13.63
N HIS A 94 -5.02 -1.73 -13.40
CA HIS A 94 -5.33 -0.34 -13.74
C HIS A 94 -5.76 -0.20 -15.22
N ASP A 95 -5.07 -0.90 -16.12
CA ASP A 95 -5.35 -0.82 -17.56
C ASP A 95 -6.56 -1.68 -17.98
N ALA A 96 -7.05 -2.56 -17.11
CA ALA A 96 -8.06 -3.57 -17.42
C ALA A 96 -9.43 -3.32 -16.75
N VAL A 97 -9.54 -2.45 -15.75
CA VAL A 97 -10.81 -2.13 -15.09
C VAL A 97 -11.65 -1.18 -15.94
N ASP A 98 -12.98 -1.30 -15.84
CA ASP A 98 -13.92 -0.49 -16.60
C ASP A 98 -13.99 0.96 -16.08
N GLU A 99 -13.99 1.12 -14.75
CA GLU A 99 -13.98 2.42 -14.08
C GLU A 99 -13.00 2.41 -12.90
N MET A 100 -12.52 3.57 -12.49
CA MET A 100 -11.64 3.69 -11.34
C MET A 100 -11.77 5.05 -10.63
N THR A 101 -11.41 5.04 -9.36
CA THR A 101 -11.33 6.26 -8.55
C THR A 101 -10.21 7.19 -9.01
N GLU A 102 -10.34 8.48 -8.70
CA GLU A 102 -9.33 9.50 -9.05
C GLU A 102 -7.95 9.16 -8.48
N VAL A 103 -7.89 8.66 -7.25
CA VAL A 103 -6.62 8.27 -6.61
C VAL A 103 -5.95 7.11 -7.37
N ALA A 104 -6.70 6.10 -7.79
CA ALA A 104 -6.16 4.99 -8.57
C ALA A 104 -5.63 5.44 -9.93
N ARG A 105 -6.35 6.35 -10.60
CA ARG A 105 -5.96 6.94 -11.89
C ARG A 105 -4.66 7.72 -11.78
N ARG A 106 -4.52 8.58 -10.76
CA ARG A 106 -3.30 9.38 -10.55
C ARG A 106 -2.09 8.54 -10.20
N ILE A 107 -2.27 7.47 -9.41
CA ILE A 107 -1.19 6.55 -9.07
C ILE A 107 -0.79 5.70 -10.29
N GLY A 108 -1.72 5.40 -11.21
CA GLY A 108 -1.52 4.44 -12.29
C GLY A 108 -1.47 2.99 -11.77
N ALA A 109 -2.16 2.70 -10.67
CA ALA A 109 -2.20 1.38 -10.08
C ALA A 109 -3.50 1.14 -9.29
N VAL A 110 -4.08 -0.04 -9.45
CA VAL A 110 -5.24 -0.54 -8.71
C VAL A 110 -4.80 -1.68 -7.81
N ASN A 111 -5.12 -1.62 -6.52
CA ASN A 111 -4.89 -2.70 -5.57
C ASN A 111 -6.17 -3.30 -5.00
N THR A 112 -7.34 -2.76 -5.37
CA THR A 112 -8.65 -3.21 -4.92
C THR A 112 -9.64 -3.07 -6.07
N VAL A 113 -10.34 -4.15 -6.39
CA VAL A 113 -11.38 -4.21 -7.42
C VAL A 113 -12.70 -4.63 -6.77
N ALA A 114 -13.77 -3.94 -7.08
CA ALA A 114 -15.13 -4.38 -6.82
C ALA A 114 -15.79 -4.83 -8.13
N VAL A 115 -16.67 -5.83 -8.04
CA VAL A 115 -17.49 -6.31 -9.16
C VAL A 115 -18.89 -5.73 -8.99
N ASP A 116 -19.35 -4.94 -9.94
CA ASP A 116 -20.70 -4.36 -9.97
C ASP A 116 -21.39 -4.76 -11.29
N GLY A 117 -22.18 -5.80 -11.25
CA GLY A 117 -22.77 -6.42 -12.44
C GLY A 117 -21.66 -6.89 -13.40
N ASP A 118 -21.66 -6.34 -14.60
CA ASP A 118 -20.67 -6.64 -15.65
C ASP A 118 -19.43 -5.71 -15.60
N GLN A 119 -19.35 -4.80 -14.64
CA GLN A 119 -18.27 -3.83 -14.53
C GLN A 119 -17.29 -4.16 -13.40
N LEU A 120 -16.02 -3.81 -13.63
CA LEU A 120 -14.95 -3.83 -12.65
C LEU A 120 -14.61 -2.40 -12.23
N LEU A 121 -14.78 -2.10 -10.94
CA LEU A 121 -14.50 -0.80 -10.36
C LEU A 121 -13.16 -0.86 -9.64
N GLY A 122 -12.17 -0.10 -10.12
CA GLY A 122 -10.82 -0.06 -9.56
C GLY A 122 -10.64 1.02 -8.49
N HIS A 123 -9.94 0.68 -7.42
CA HIS A 123 -9.53 1.61 -6.38
C HIS A 123 -8.09 1.35 -5.94
N ASN A 124 -7.46 2.36 -5.33
CA ASN A 124 -6.19 2.18 -4.64
C ASN A 124 -6.34 2.54 -3.18
N THR A 125 -6.25 1.53 -2.31
CA THR A 125 -6.35 1.68 -0.85
C THR A 125 -4.99 1.83 -0.16
N ASP A 126 -3.86 1.64 -0.87
CA ASP A 126 -2.53 1.80 -0.30
C ASP A 126 -2.27 3.26 0.08
N ALA A 127 -2.58 4.18 -0.82
CA ALA A 127 -2.35 5.60 -0.64
C ALA A 127 -3.15 6.18 0.55
N PRO A 128 -4.49 6.09 0.60
CA PRO A 128 -5.24 6.53 1.77
C PRO A 128 -4.98 5.67 3.02
N GLY A 129 -4.54 4.41 2.86
CA GLY A 129 -4.08 3.56 3.95
C GLY A 129 -2.83 4.12 4.64
N LEU A 130 -1.87 4.63 3.87
CA LEU A 130 -0.69 5.32 4.40
C LEU A 130 -1.10 6.57 5.20
N LYS A 131 -1.98 7.41 4.66
CA LYS A 131 -2.49 8.60 5.37
C LYS A 131 -3.07 8.24 6.74
N LYS A 132 -3.94 7.21 6.79
CA LYS A 132 -4.52 6.73 8.06
C LYS A 132 -3.44 6.19 9.01
N ALA A 133 -2.44 5.48 8.49
CA ALA A 133 -1.32 4.95 9.28
C ALA A 133 -0.47 6.08 9.90
N ILE A 134 -0.09 7.09 9.13
CA ILE A 134 0.68 8.24 9.64
C ILE A 134 -0.10 8.96 10.74
N ARG A 135 -1.41 9.16 10.56
CA ARG A 135 -2.25 9.78 11.58
C ARG A 135 -2.37 8.94 12.84
N GLU A 136 -2.44 7.62 12.73
CA GLU A 136 -2.50 6.70 13.86
C GLU A 136 -1.18 6.69 14.65
N GLU A 137 -0.05 6.54 13.95
CA GLU A 137 1.25 6.35 14.59
C GLU A 137 1.83 7.64 15.18
N PHE A 138 1.60 8.76 14.51
CA PHE A 138 2.25 10.02 14.87
C PHE A 138 1.30 11.13 15.30
N SER A 139 -0.02 10.94 15.13
CA SER A 139 -1.06 11.96 15.38
C SER A 139 -0.84 13.24 14.55
N MET A 140 -0.37 13.07 13.32
CA MET A 140 -0.07 14.15 12.37
C MET A 140 -0.85 13.95 11.07
N ASP A 141 -1.26 15.04 10.43
CA ASP A 141 -1.80 15.02 9.08
C ASP A 141 -0.67 15.26 8.06
N LEU A 142 -0.77 14.63 6.89
CA LEU A 142 0.25 14.77 5.84
C LEU A 142 0.38 16.22 5.36
N SER A 143 -0.70 17.00 5.41
CA SER A 143 -0.72 18.43 5.05
C SER A 143 0.21 19.32 5.90
N ASP A 144 0.53 18.87 7.11
CA ASP A 144 1.29 19.64 8.10
C ASP A 144 2.78 19.24 8.14
N LEU A 145 3.21 18.42 7.14
CA LEU A 145 4.52 17.80 7.17
C LEU A 145 5.34 18.10 5.91
N ARG A 146 6.65 18.23 6.11
CA ARG A 146 7.68 18.19 5.08
C ARG A 146 8.19 16.76 4.97
N ILE A 147 7.97 16.12 3.83
CA ILE A 147 8.06 14.67 3.69
C ILE A 147 9.17 14.28 2.73
N MET A 148 10.03 13.34 3.13
CA MET A 148 11.00 12.66 2.28
C MET A 148 10.55 11.23 2.02
N ILE A 149 10.43 10.83 0.74
CA ILE A 149 10.09 9.46 0.34
C ILE A 149 11.28 8.81 -0.34
N VAL A 150 11.85 7.79 0.28
CA VAL A 150 12.92 6.97 -0.28
C VAL A 150 12.31 5.81 -1.06
N GLY A 151 12.64 5.71 -2.34
CA GLY A 151 12.05 4.75 -3.27
C GLY A 151 10.85 5.30 -4.05
N ALA A 152 10.75 6.62 -4.20
CA ALA A 152 9.61 7.32 -4.81
C ALA A 152 9.25 6.82 -6.23
N GLY A 153 10.21 6.31 -7.01
CA GLY A 153 9.97 5.77 -8.35
C GLY A 153 9.40 4.33 -8.39
N GLY A 154 9.18 3.68 -7.23
CA GLY A 154 8.52 2.37 -7.13
C GLY A 154 7.01 2.49 -6.91
N GLY A 155 6.26 1.39 -7.08
CA GLY A 155 4.79 1.42 -6.96
C GLY A 155 4.28 1.93 -5.61
N ALA A 156 4.87 1.48 -4.48
CA ALA A 156 4.51 1.97 -3.15
C ALA A 156 4.96 3.42 -2.95
N GLY A 157 6.15 3.79 -3.42
CA GLY A 157 6.67 5.15 -3.35
C GLY A 157 5.85 6.13 -4.18
N LYS A 158 5.42 5.75 -5.38
CA LYS A 158 4.51 6.56 -6.21
C LYS A 158 3.17 6.75 -5.50
N ALA A 159 2.58 5.69 -4.94
CA ALA A 159 1.32 5.79 -4.20
C ALA A 159 1.44 6.75 -3.00
N ALA A 160 2.54 6.66 -2.24
CA ALA A 160 2.82 7.58 -1.14
C ALA A 160 2.97 9.02 -1.62
N ALA A 161 3.75 9.25 -2.67
CA ALA A 161 3.99 10.58 -3.21
C ALA A 161 2.71 11.24 -3.72
N VAL A 162 1.88 10.49 -4.48
CA VAL A 162 0.57 10.96 -4.95
C VAL A 162 -0.32 11.32 -3.76
N GLN A 163 -0.36 10.49 -2.71
CA GLN A 163 -1.18 10.79 -1.53
C GLN A 163 -0.69 12.07 -0.84
N CYS A 164 0.60 12.22 -0.61
CA CYS A 164 1.18 13.42 0.00
C CYS A 164 0.87 14.68 -0.83
N ALA A 165 0.97 14.58 -2.15
CA ALA A 165 0.64 15.67 -3.07
C ALA A 165 -0.86 16.03 -3.03
N MET A 166 -1.75 15.04 -3.06
CA MET A 166 -3.21 15.24 -2.96
C MET A 166 -3.64 15.83 -1.60
N ASP A 167 -2.92 15.52 -0.53
CA ASP A 167 -3.12 16.12 0.79
C ASP A 167 -2.42 17.47 0.96
N HIS A 168 -1.76 17.99 -0.10
CA HIS A 168 -1.09 19.29 -0.10
C HIS A 168 -0.03 19.42 1.01
N CYS A 169 0.82 18.38 1.19
CA CYS A 169 1.90 18.43 2.16
C CYS A 169 2.75 19.70 1.99
N GLU A 170 3.38 20.17 3.06
CA GLU A 170 4.16 21.43 3.03
C GLU A 170 5.34 21.35 2.07
N ARG A 171 5.99 20.18 2.01
CA ARG A 171 7.15 19.93 1.15
C ARG A 171 7.24 18.44 0.82
N LEU A 172 7.69 18.10 -0.40
CA LEU A 172 7.87 16.71 -0.83
C LEU A 172 9.25 16.54 -1.47
N VAL A 173 10.09 15.71 -0.85
CA VAL A 173 11.40 15.29 -1.35
C VAL A 173 11.31 13.87 -1.85
N LEU A 174 11.51 13.66 -3.14
CA LEU A 174 11.45 12.37 -3.81
C LEU A 174 12.86 11.83 -4.01
N VAL A 175 13.18 10.73 -3.34
CA VAL A 175 14.50 10.08 -3.41
C VAL A 175 14.41 8.78 -4.16
N ASN A 176 15.25 8.59 -5.19
CA ASN A 176 15.31 7.32 -5.88
C ASN A 176 16.73 6.99 -6.36
N ARG A 177 17.07 5.69 -6.41
CA ARG A 177 18.36 5.22 -6.93
C ARG A 177 18.55 5.59 -8.40
N THR A 178 17.49 5.58 -9.18
CA THR A 178 17.41 6.09 -10.55
C THR A 178 16.75 7.45 -10.48
N VAL A 179 17.53 8.53 -10.42
CA VAL A 179 17.01 9.88 -10.15
C VAL A 179 15.98 10.32 -11.19
N GLU A 180 16.14 9.92 -12.43
CA GLU A 180 15.21 10.24 -13.54
C GLU A 180 13.77 9.76 -13.25
N LYS A 181 13.61 8.70 -12.44
CA LYS A 181 12.28 8.25 -12.01
C LYS A 181 11.65 9.17 -10.97
N ALA A 182 12.47 9.76 -10.10
CA ALA A 182 12.00 10.73 -9.13
C ALA A 182 11.68 12.07 -9.83
N GLU A 183 12.49 12.47 -10.79
CA GLU A 183 12.27 13.68 -11.62
C GLU A 183 10.97 13.56 -12.44
N ALA A 184 10.76 12.45 -13.14
CA ALA A 184 9.52 12.20 -13.88
C ALA A 184 8.28 12.21 -12.96
N LEU A 185 8.39 11.65 -11.76
CA LEU A 185 7.30 11.71 -10.78
C LEU A 185 7.09 13.14 -10.26
N ALA A 186 8.16 13.92 -10.06
CA ALA A 186 8.05 15.32 -9.67
C ALA A 186 7.33 16.14 -10.75
N GLU A 187 7.64 15.94 -12.02
CA GLU A 187 6.92 16.57 -13.14
C GLU A 187 5.42 16.20 -13.12
N GLU A 188 5.09 14.93 -12.90
CA GLU A 188 3.69 14.45 -12.83
C GLU A 188 2.92 15.09 -11.65
N LEU A 189 3.60 15.34 -10.52
CA LEU A 189 2.99 15.87 -9.30
C LEU A 189 3.04 17.40 -9.18
N HIS A 190 3.72 18.08 -10.11
CA HIS A 190 3.98 19.52 -10.04
C HIS A 190 2.72 20.32 -9.73
N ASP A 191 1.67 20.15 -10.52
CA ASP A 191 0.43 20.92 -10.39
C ASP A 191 -0.40 20.58 -9.13
N LEU A 192 -0.07 19.50 -8.43
CA LEU A 192 -0.69 19.14 -7.15
C LEU A 192 0.04 19.75 -5.95
N VAL A 193 1.36 19.88 -6.03
CA VAL A 193 2.21 20.35 -4.92
C VAL A 193 2.43 21.86 -5.00
N ILE A 194 2.63 22.39 -6.21
CA ILE A 194 2.90 23.80 -6.45
C ILE A 194 1.57 24.52 -6.67
N ASP A 195 1.21 25.33 -5.68
CA ASP A 195 0.04 26.21 -5.75
C ASP A 195 0.53 27.64 -6.08
N PRO A 196 0.21 28.19 -7.24
CA PRO A 196 0.69 29.50 -7.65
C PRO A 196 0.18 30.64 -6.78
N ASP A 197 -0.89 30.42 -6.02
CA ASP A 197 -1.49 31.41 -5.11
C ASP A 197 -0.90 31.34 -3.68
N LYS A 198 -0.06 30.35 -3.37
CA LYS A 198 0.64 30.25 -2.09
C LYS A 198 2.03 30.84 -2.20
N LEU A 199 2.40 31.64 -1.18
CA LEU A 199 3.76 32.16 -1.03
C LEU A 199 4.74 30.97 -0.93
N GLU A 200 5.76 30.99 -1.80
CA GLU A 200 6.86 30.03 -1.72
C GLU A 200 7.65 30.26 -0.42
N GLY A 201 7.93 29.16 0.28
CA GLY A 201 8.84 29.17 1.42
C GLY A 201 10.31 29.32 0.97
N PRO A 202 11.25 29.28 1.91
CA PRO A 202 12.67 29.46 1.61
C PRO A 202 13.31 28.28 0.83
N ALA A 203 12.57 27.19 0.62
CA ALA A 203 13.03 26.01 -0.11
C ALA A 203 11.97 25.53 -1.12
N ASP A 204 12.40 24.93 -2.20
CA ASP A 204 11.51 24.34 -3.20
C ASP A 204 10.57 23.32 -2.55
N ARG A 205 9.27 23.44 -2.83
CA ARG A 205 8.25 22.56 -2.23
C ARG A 205 8.27 21.13 -2.79
N LEU A 206 8.78 20.95 -3.99
CA LEU A 206 8.88 19.64 -4.66
C LEU A 206 10.29 19.47 -5.19
N VAL A 207 10.99 18.46 -4.70
CA VAL A 207 12.40 18.21 -5.03
C VAL A 207 12.59 16.73 -5.37
N ALA A 208 13.34 16.45 -6.43
CA ALA A 208 13.79 15.11 -6.78
C ALA A 208 15.30 15.02 -6.60
N ILE A 209 15.78 14.03 -5.85
CA ILE A 209 17.21 13.84 -5.59
C ILE A 209 17.65 12.38 -5.80
N PRO A 210 18.93 12.14 -6.11
CA PRO A 210 19.48 10.81 -6.12
C PRO A 210 19.55 10.23 -4.70
N TRP A 211 19.51 8.90 -4.58
CA TRP A 211 19.69 8.22 -3.30
C TRP A 211 21.17 8.20 -2.91
N GLU A 212 21.67 9.32 -2.46
CA GLU A 212 23.05 9.57 -2.07
C GLU A 212 23.09 10.38 -0.76
N SER A 213 24.02 10.04 0.14
CA SER A 213 24.11 10.64 1.47
C SER A 213 24.22 12.18 1.43
N GLU A 214 25.09 12.72 0.55
CA GLU A 214 25.29 14.17 0.41
C GLU A 214 24.05 14.89 -0.12
N ALA A 215 23.26 14.25 -0.98
CA ALA A 215 22.01 14.81 -1.48
C ALA A 215 20.95 14.84 -0.37
N MET A 216 20.83 13.76 0.40
CA MET A 216 19.91 13.69 1.54
C MET A 216 20.29 14.68 2.64
N GLU A 217 21.57 14.79 2.99
CA GLU A 217 22.07 15.70 4.04
C GLU A 217 21.59 17.14 3.82
N ARG A 218 21.61 17.62 2.57
CA ARG A 218 21.16 18.98 2.23
C ARG A 218 19.67 19.21 2.47
N GLU A 219 18.88 18.14 2.45
CA GLU A 219 17.42 18.21 2.55
C GLU A 219 16.91 17.97 3.98
N MET A 220 17.67 17.24 4.81
CA MET A 220 17.20 16.74 6.11
C MET A 220 16.79 17.82 7.10
N GLU A 221 17.40 19.01 7.09
CA GLU A 221 16.98 20.15 7.94
C GLU A 221 15.53 20.61 7.65
N ASN A 222 15.04 20.28 6.43
CA ASN A 222 13.71 20.67 5.96
C ASN A 222 12.80 19.46 5.76
N VAL A 223 12.97 18.41 6.58
CA VAL A 223 12.17 17.19 6.60
C VAL A 223 11.64 16.94 8.00
N ASP A 224 10.36 16.60 8.11
CA ASP A 224 9.72 16.20 9.36
C ASP A 224 9.46 14.67 9.34
N LEU A 225 9.04 14.12 8.19
CA LEU A 225 8.69 12.72 8.03
C LEU A 225 9.55 12.05 6.95
N ILE A 226 10.22 10.97 7.31
CA ILE A 226 10.98 10.10 6.42
C ILE A 226 10.16 8.83 6.17
N ILE A 227 9.85 8.53 4.91
CA ILE A 227 9.12 7.32 4.51
C ILE A 227 10.05 6.42 3.70
N ASN A 228 10.31 5.20 4.19
CA ASN A 228 10.93 4.15 3.39
C ASN A 228 9.86 3.39 2.60
N ALA A 229 9.81 3.61 1.30
CA ALA A 229 8.92 2.91 0.37
C ALA A 229 9.67 1.87 -0.49
N THR A 230 10.86 1.45 -0.05
CA THR A 230 11.66 0.42 -0.68
C THR A 230 11.52 -0.93 0.02
N SER A 231 12.10 -1.98 -0.57
CA SER A 231 12.29 -3.28 0.10
C SER A 231 13.57 -3.37 0.95
N VAL A 232 14.36 -2.30 1.02
CA VAL A 232 15.58 -2.25 1.84
C VAL A 232 15.19 -2.23 3.32
N GLY A 233 15.83 -3.10 4.09
CA GLY A 233 15.49 -3.37 5.49
C GLY A 233 14.83 -4.74 5.72
N MET A 234 14.38 -5.41 4.65
CA MET A 234 13.86 -6.79 4.75
C MET A 234 14.94 -7.82 5.13
N LYS A 235 16.20 -7.54 4.76
CA LYS A 235 17.34 -8.41 5.04
C LYS A 235 18.34 -7.68 5.93
N ARG A 236 18.98 -8.43 6.85
CA ARG A 236 20.03 -7.86 7.71
C ARG A 236 21.25 -7.35 6.95
N THR A 237 21.46 -7.79 5.72
CA THR A 237 22.58 -7.40 4.84
C THR A 237 22.25 -6.20 3.97
N ASP A 238 21.04 -5.69 4.04
CA ASP A 238 20.63 -4.54 3.26
C ASP A 238 21.40 -3.28 3.72
N PRO A 239 21.69 -2.33 2.81
CA PRO A 239 22.33 -1.07 3.15
C PRO A 239 21.42 -0.20 4.05
N GLU A 240 21.95 0.92 4.50
CA GLU A 240 21.13 1.96 5.14
C GLU A 240 20.17 2.58 4.13
N VAL A 241 18.94 2.85 4.57
CA VAL A 241 17.95 3.60 3.78
C VAL A 241 18.28 5.09 3.82
N VAL A 242 18.54 5.59 5.02
CA VAL A 242 19.04 6.94 5.30
C VAL A 242 20.25 6.77 6.23
N PRO A 243 21.35 7.50 6.05
CA PRO A 243 22.46 7.45 6.99
C PRO A 243 21.99 7.76 8.41
N ALA A 244 22.32 6.89 9.38
CA ALA A 244 21.88 7.06 10.77
C ALA A 244 22.28 8.41 11.36
N SER A 245 23.44 8.97 10.92
CA SER A 245 23.93 10.29 11.35
C SER A 245 23.07 11.47 10.92
N LEU A 246 22.15 11.28 9.97
CA LEU A 246 21.24 12.32 9.47
C LEU A 246 19.88 12.29 10.17
N ILE A 247 19.60 11.26 10.96
CA ILE A 247 18.33 11.16 11.68
C ILE A 247 18.46 11.90 13.01
N GLU A 248 17.55 12.83 13.27
CA GLU A 248 17.53 13.67 14.45
C GLU A 248 16.27 13.41 15.30
N PRO A 249 16.24 13.79 16.60
CA PRO A 249 15.12 13.50 17.50
C PRO A 249 13.76 14.09 17.07
N HIS A 250 13.75 15.11 16.21
CA HIS A 250 12.52 15.74 15.73
C HIS A 250 11.89 14.98 14.55
N HIS A 251 12.65 14.10 13.87
CA HIS A 251 12.13 13.34 12.74
C HIS A 251 11.08 12.32 13.17
N LEU A 252 10.12 12.11 12.29
CA LEU A 252 9.22 10.96 12.26
C LEU A 252 9.73 9.99 11.20
N VAL A 253 9.78 8.70 11.50
CA VAL A 253 10.27 7.69 10.55
C VAL A 253 9.21 6.64 10.35
N TYR A 254 8.73 6.49 9.12
CA TYR A 254 7.78 5.46 8.74
C TYR A 254 8.42 4.48 7.76
N ASP A 255 8.62 3.24 8.19
CA ASP A 255 9.17 2.19 7.34
C ASP A 255 8.03 1.30 6.82
N MET A 256 7.75 1.32 5.50
CA MET A 256 6.73 0.44 4.92
C MET A 256 7.05 -1.05 5.04
N VAL A 257 8.30 -1.41 5.36
CA VAL A 257 8.66 -2.78 5.72
C VAL A 257 8.08 -3.10 7.11
N TYR A 258 7.37 -4.21 7.22
CA TYR A 258 6.80 -4.71 8.49
C TYR A 258 7.36 -6.07 8.92
N ALA A 259 8.10 -6.74 8.04
CA ALA A 259 8.78 -7.99 8.33
C ALA A 259 10.24 -7.93 7.85
N PRO A 260 11.21 -7.80 8.77
CA PRO A 260 11.09 -7.84 10.24
C PRO A 260 10.38 -6.60 10.81
N ALA A 261 9.75 -6.75 11.98
CA ALA A 261 9.02 -5.65 12.63
C ALA A 261 9.93 -4.49 13.07
N ARG A 262 11.21 -4.76 13.37
CA ARG A 262 12.24 -3.78 13.69
C ARG A 262 13.36 -3.87 12.67
N THR A 263 13.29 -3.02 11.66
CA THR A 263 14.32 -2.87 10.63
C THR A 263 15.52 -2.09 11.16
N ARG A 264 16.60 -2.02 10.39
CA ARG A 264 17.73 -1.17 10.73
C ARG A 264 17.32 0.31 10.80
N LEU A 265 16.52 0.80 9.86
CA LEU A 265 16.04 2.18 9.83
C LEU A 265 15.28 2.54 11.11
N ILE A 266 14.39 1.65 11.58
CA ILE A 266 13.67 1.85 12.84
C ILE A 266 14.63 1.88 14.03
N ALA A 267 15.61 0.97 14.06
CA ALA A 267 16.59 0.92 15.14
C ALA A 267 17.45 2.19 15.20
N ASP A 268 17.91 2.68 14.05
CA ASP A 268 18.70 3.91 13.92
C ASP A 268 17.89 5.14 14.35
N ALA A 269 16.60 5.20 13.98
CA ALA A 269 15.69 6.26 14.40
C ALA A 269 15.46 6.27 15.93
N GLU A 270 15.21 5.11 16.53
CA GLU A 270 15.06 4.98 17.97
C GLU A 270 16.33 5.40 18.72
N GLU A 271 17.52 5.03 18.21
CA GLU A 271 18.81 5.42 18.79
C GLU A 271 19.04 6.93 18.70
N ALA A 272 18.61 7.55 17.62
CA ALA A 272 18.63 9.01 17.44
C ALA A 272 17.58 9.76 18.31
N GLY A 273 16.66 9.03 18.97
CA GLY A 273 15.57 9.61 19.75
C GLY A 273 14.37 10.07 18.91
N ALA A 274 14.32 9.69 17.64
CA ALA A 274 13.21 9.93 16.73
C ALA A 274 12.05 8.95 16.99
N LYS A 275 10.82 9.35 16.61
CA LYS A 275 9.68 8.44 16.63
C LYS A 275 9.67 7.60 15.36
N ALA A 276 9.53 6.29 15.51
CA ALA A 276 9.52 5.38 14.37
C ALA A 276 8.33 4.40 14.42
N ALA A 277 7.81 4.04 13.24
CA ALA A 277 6.78 3.03 13.08
C ALA A 277 7.04 2.19 11.81
N ASN A 278 6.54 0.95 11.81
CA ASN A 278 6.65 0.06 10.66
C ASN A 278 5.36 0.00 9.83
N GLY A 279 5.40 -0.69 8.68
CA GLY A 279 4.31 -0.75 7.70
C GLY A 279 3.06 -1.54 8.12
N LEU A 280 2.98 -2.03 9.36
CA LEU A 280 1.87 -2.88 9.80
C LEU A 280 0.54 -2.12 9.86
N SER A 281 0.57 -0.87 10.33
CA SER A 281 -0.62 -0.01 10.34
C SER A 281 -1.12 0.29 8.92
N MET A 282 -0.23 0.53 7.94
CA MET A 282 -0.63 0.68 6.54
C MET A 282 -1.24 -0.60 5.97
N LEU A 283 -0.66 -1.77 6.28
CA LEU A 283 -1.21 -3.06 5.88
C LEU A 283 -2.62 -3.27 6.45
N LEU A 284 -2.88 -2.85 7.67
CA LEU A 284 -4.22 -2.87 8.25
C LEU A 284 -5.16 -1.92 7.52
N TRP A 285 -4.78 -0.63 7.42
CA TRP A 285 -5.69 0.39 6.91
C TRP A 285 -6.05 0.22 5.45
N GLN A 286 -5.12 -0.29 4.59
CA GLN A 286 -5.48 -0.62 3.21
C GLN A 286 -6.55 -1.74 3.15
N GLY A 287 -6.49 -2.70 4.07
CA GLY A 287 -7.52 -3.75 4.15
C GLY A 287 -8.85 -3.25 4.68
N VAL A 288 -8.83 -2.38 5.71
CA VAL A 288 -10.04 -1.71 6.23
C VAL A 288 -10.73 -0.94 5.10
N LEU A 289 -9.98 -0.13 4.35
CA LEU A 289 -10.52 0.64 3.22
C LEU A 289 -11.02 -0.24 2.07
N ALA A 290 -10.37 -1.38 1.82
CA ALA A 290 -10.87 -2.35 0.84
C ALA A 290 -12.22 -2.95 1.27
N PHE A 291 -12.37 -3.31 2.53
CA PHE A 291 -13.64 -3.79 3.09
C PHE A 291 -14.73 -2.72 2.94
N GLU A 292 -14.44 -1.48 3.34
CA GLU A 292 -15.38 -0.35 3.23
C GLU A 292 -15.77 -0.07 1.77
N PHE A 293 -14.84 -0.23 0.82
CA PHE A 293 -15.11 -0.08 -0.61
C PHE A 293 -16.04 -1.16 -1.17
N TRP A 294 -15.92 -2.42 -0.71
CA TRP A 294 -16.77 -3.51 -1.17
C TRP A 294 -18.18 -3.48 -0.58
N PHE A 295 -18.33 -3.03 0.66
CA PHE A 295 -19.58 -3.19 1.40
C PHE A 295 -20.30 -1.88 1.72
N ASP A 296 -19.72 -0.74 1.33
CA ASP A 296 -20.25 0.60 1.67
C ASP A 296 -20.65 0.71 3.16
N SER A 297 -19.85 0.13 4.03
CA SER A 297 -20.09 0.05 5.47
C SER A 297 -18.78 0.06 6.24
N ALA A 298 -18.84 0.57 7.49
CA ALA A 298 -17.67 0.62 8.35
C ALA A 298 -17.09 -0.78 8.61
N ALA A 299 -15.80 -0.96 8.35
CA ALA A 299 -15.10 -2.20 8.64
C ALA A 299 -14.89 -2.40 10.15
N PRO A 300 -14.94 -3.64 10.66
CA PRO A 300 -14.60 -3.94 12.05
C PRO A 300 -13.05 -3.91 12.24
N ALA A 301 -12.47 -2.71 12.20
CA ALA A 301 -11.02 -2.49 12.15
C ALA A 301 -10.25 -3.17 13.28
N GLU A 302 -10.80 -3.20 14.50
CA GLU A 302 -10.14 -3.85 15.65
C GLU A 302 -10.11 -5.38 15.50
N VAL A 303 -11.13 -5.98 14.89
CA VAL A 303 -11.15 -7.42 14.58
C VAL A 303 -10.10 -7.73 13.51
N MET A 304 -10.02 -6.86 12.46
CA MET A 304 -9.00 -6.98 11.41
C MET A 304 -7.59 -6.86 11.99
N ARG A 305 -7.36 -5.90 12.86
CA ARG A 305 -6.09 -5.71 13.57
C ARG A 305 -5.68 -6.95 14.35
N LYS A 306 -6.61 -7.48 15.14
CA LYS A 306 -6.39 -8.69 15.92
C LYS A 306 -5.99 -9.87 15.03
N GLY A 307 -6.77 -10.15 13.98
CA GLY A 307 -6.48 -11.23 13.04
C GLY A 307 -5.11 -11.06 12.33
N LEU A 308 -4.75 -9.81 11.99
CA LEU A 308 -3.45 -9.50 11.42
C LEU A 308 -2.30 -9.80 12.41
N LEU A 309 -2.40 -9.31 13.65
CA LEU A 309 -1.37 -9.51 14.68
C LEU A 309 -1.19 -10.98 15.03
N GLU A 310 -2.27 -11.73 15.20
CA GLU A 310 -2.22 -13.18 15.46
C GLU A 310 -1.55 -13.96 14.32
N SER A 311 -1.62 -13.46 13.09
CA SER A 311 -1.00 -14.08 11.92
C SER A 311 0.52 -13.90 11.83
N LEU A 312 1.08 -12.99 12.62
CA LEU A 312 2.51 -12.69 12.62
C LEU A 312 3.31 -13.52 13.64
N GLY A 313 2.63 -14.20 14.57
CA GLY A 313 3.19 -15.16 15.54
C GLY A 313 3.51 -14.52 16.84
#